data_993a69d52c67635fb86a2dfbd886a323
#
_entry.id   993a69d52c67635fb86a2dfbd886a323
#
_cell.length_a   1.000
_cell.length_b   1.000
_cell.length_c   1.000
_cell.angle_alpha   90.00
_cell.angle_beta   90.00
_cell.angle_gamma   90.00
#
_symmetry.space_group_name_H-M   'P 1'
#
loop_
_entity.id
_entity.type
_entity.pdbx_description
1 polymer ?
#
loop_
_entity_poly.entity_id
_entity_poly.type
_entity_poly.pdbx_seq_one_letter_code
_entity_poly.pdbx_strand_id
1 'polypeptide(L)'
;MSKIKIDDIRKAAIEHNWEVLSEEYKNLDTEMIFQCSEGHKVYAPYKKIRDKWECPVCKENKYKNFDDKIIPKNKKVQRTLGLDQATHITGYSIFDGDELVYAGTFEASAEDEIVRDLEIRNWLIQIIQNWKPDIIGIEDIQLQQFNNKMVGVTTYRTLARLQGILMAACEEQGIDYVVCPPATWRALCEVKGRTRSDKKRSMQNKVKEWFDITVSDDVADAIGIGKYVSDTHKKKVEVFNWE
;
A
#
# COMPACT_ATOMS: atom_id res chain seq x y z
N MET A 1 -4.10 -43.40 -3.86
CA MET A 1 -3.26 -42.19 -3.81
C MET A 1 -1.87 -42.58 -3.31
N SER A 2 -0.82 -42.34 -4.07
CA SER A 2 0.56 -42.61 -3.63
C SER A 2 0.91 -41.73 -2.44
N LYS A 3 1.56 -42.26 -1.41
CA LYS A 3 2.07 -41.46 -0.28
C LYS A 3 3.16 -40.52 -0.81
N ILE A 4 3.00 -39.22 -0.60
CA ILE A 4 4.04 -38.22 -0.87
C ILE A 4 5.28 -38.60 -0.06
N LYS A 5 6.44 -38.64 -0.71
CA LYS A 5 7.74 -38.88 -0.07
C LYS A 5 8.50 -37.55 0.10
N ILE A 6 9.47 -37.52 1.03
CA ILE A 6 10.27 -36.31 1.27
C ILE A 6 11.02 -35.85 0.00
N ASP A 7 11.42 -36.78 -0.85
CA ASP A 7 12.11 -36.45 -2.10
C ASP A 7 11.18 -35.76 -3.11
N ASP A 8 9.88 -36.05 -3.09
CA ASP A 8 8.89 -35.36 -3.93
C ASP A 8 8.72 -33.91 -3.43
N ILE A 9 8.75 -33.70 -2.10
CA ILE A 9 8.71 -32.37 -1.49
C ILE A 9 9.96 -31.56 -1.82
N ARG A 10 11.15 -32.19 -1.75
CA ARG A 10 12.44 -31.56 -2.12
C ARG A 10 12.45 -31.11 -3.58
N LYS A 11 11.96 -31.94 -4.50
CA LYS A 11 11.85 -31.57 -5.92
C LYS A 11 10.91 -30.37 -6.13
N ALA A 12 9.71 -30.41 -5.54
CA ALA A 12 8.77 -29.29 -5.62
C ALA A 12 9.35 -28.01 -4.99
N ALA A 13 10.08 -28.11 -3.89
CA ALA A 13 10.73 -26.97 -3.25
C ALA A 13 11.78 -26.32 -4.17
N ILE A 14 12.62 -27.10 -4.83
CA ILE A 14 13.64 -26.61 -5.76
C ILE A 14 13.02 -25.86 -6.94
N GLU A 15 11.90 -26.34 -7.49
CA GLU A 15 11.16 -25.68 -8.59
C GLU A 15 10.68 -24.28 -8.22
N HIS A 16 10.50 -24.00 -6.91
CA HIS A 16 10.07 -22.72 -6.37
C HIS A 16 11.18 -21.91 -5.67
N ASN A 17 12.45 -22.29 -5.86
CA ASN A 17 13.62 -21.69 -5.22
C ASN A 17 13.63 -21.80 -3.70
N TRP A 18 13.15 -22.96 -3.19
CA TRP A 18 13.22 -23.31 -1.79
C TRP A 18 14.09 -24.54 -1.57
N GLU A 19 14.67 -24.65 -0.38
CA GLU A 19 15.40 -25.81 0.11
C GLU A 19 14.67 -26.44 1.30
N VAL A 20 14.63 -27.77 1.37
CA VAL A 20 14.07 -28.52 2.51
C VAL A 20 15.22 -28.97 3.39
N LEU A 21 15.33 -28.38 4.58
CA LEU A 21 16.37 -28.71 5.57
C LEU A 21 16.00 -29.88 6.48
N SER A 22 14.71 -30.26 6.56
CA SER A 22 14.28 -31.42 7.32
C SER A 22 14.71 -32.73 6.66
N GLU A 23 15.07 -33.71 7.50
CA GLU A 23 15.44 -35.05 7.05
C GLU A 23 14.25 -36.00 7.02
N GLU A 24 13.19 -35.76 7.80
CA GLU A 24 12.04 -36.62 7.93
C GLU A 24 10.74 -35.93 7.53
N TYR A 25 9.83 -36.72 6.92
CA TYR A 25 8.46 -36.34 6.61
C TYR A 25 7.53 -37.50 6.89
N LYS A 26 6.50 -37.32 7.72
CA LYS A 26 5.54 -38.36 8.10
C LYS A 26 4.19 -38.20 7.42
N ASN A 27 3.66 -36.97 7.37
CA ASN A 27 2.38 -36.61 6.77
C ASN A 27 2.29 -35.10 6.51
N LEU A 28 1.16 -34.66 5.92
CA LEU A 28 0.93 -33.26 5.54
C LEU A 28 0.94 -32.26 6.70
N ASP A 29 0.78 -32.72 7.93
CA ASP A 29 0.79 -31.91 9.16
C ASP A 29 2.15 -31.91 9.86
N THR A 30 3.12 -32.67 9.36
CA THR A 30 4.48 -32.69 9.90
C THR A 30 5.13 -31.33 9.72
N GLU A 31 5.55 -30.70 10.82
CA GLU A 31 6.37 -29.50 10.76
C GLU A 31 7.72 -29.81 10.14
N MET A 32 8.09 -29.02 9.17
CA MET A 32 9.35 -29.12 8.41
C MET A 32 10.05 -27.77 8.40
N ILE A 33 11.34 -27.81 8.17
CA ILE A 33 12.16 -26.62 8.02
C ILE A 33 12.41 -26.40 6.53
N PHE A 34 11.95 -25.27 6.03
CA PHE A 34 12.19 -24.81 4.67
C PHE A 34 13.11 -23.59 4.70
N GLN A 35 13.97 -23.44 3.70
CA GLN A 35 14.80 -22.27 3.53
C GLN A 35 14.51 -21.64 2.16
N CYS A 36 14.18 -20.35 2.13
CA CYS A 36 13.98 -19.63 0.87
C CYS A 36 15.30 -19.18 0.25
N SER A 37 15.27 -18.66 -0.99
CA SER A 37 16.43 -18.13 -1.72
C SER A 37 17.21 -17.05 -0.96
N GLU A 38 16.53 -16.29 -0.08
CA GLU A 38 17.15 -15.26 0.75
C GLU A 38 17.72 -15.81 2.08
N GLY A 39 17.74 -17.13 2.25
CA GLY A 39 18.31 -17.79 3.42
C GLY A 39 17.41 -17.84 4.66
N HIS A 40 16.17 -17.33 4.61
CA HIS A 40 15.27 -17.37 5.76
C HIS A 40 14.74 -18.78 6.03
N LYS A 41 14.82 -19.23 7.29
CA LYS A 41 14.27 -20.51 7.72
C LYS A 41 12.82 -20.36 8.16
N VAL A 42 11.93 -21.17 7.57
CA VAL A 42 10.49 -21.18 7.85
C VAL A 42 10.12 -22.55 8.42
N TYR A 43 9.48 -22.55 9.58
CA TYR A 43 8.97 -23.72 10.28
C TYR A 43 7.48 -23.84 9.98
N ALA A 44 7.10 -24.78 9.14
CA ALA A 44 5.69 -24.96 8.74
C ALA A 44 5.42 -26.37 8.21
N PRO A 45 4.18 -26.87 8.30
CA PRO A 45 3.75 -28.04 7.56
C PRO A 45 3.82 -27.83 6.06
N TYR A 46 4.20 -28.86 5.31
CA TYR A 46 4.29 -28.79 3.84
C TYR A 46 3.00 -28.28 3.20
N LYS A 47 1.83 -28.65 3.69
CA LYS A 47 0.53 -28.19 3.19
C LYS A 47 0.36 -26.66 3.21
N LYS A 48 1.02 -25.96 4.14
CA LYS A 48 0.98 -24.49 4.23
C LYS A 48 1.94 -23.80 3.24
N ILE A 49 3.05 -24.47 2.90
CA ILE A 49 4.05 -23.94 1.99
C ILE A 49 3.68 -24.26 0.54
N ARG A 50 3.19 -25.44 0.26
CA ARG A 50 2.88 -26.02 -1.05
C ARG A 50 2.05 -25.11 -1.96
N ASP A 51 1.06 -24.45 -1.40
CA ASP A 51 0.06 -23.76 -2.20
C ASP A 51 0.54 -22.38 -2.70
N LYS A 52 1.47 -21.75 -1.99
CA LYS A 52 1.96 -20.39 -2.32
C LYS A 52 3.47 -20.27 -2.48
N TRP A 53 4.26 -21.14 -1.86
CA TRP A 53 5.72 -21.06 -1.81
C TRP A 53 6.24 -19.66 -1.41
N GLU A 54 5.51 -18.99 -0.52
CA GLU A 54 5.79 -17.64 -0.08
C GLU A 54 6.48 -17.62 1.28
N CYS A 55 7.63 -16.97 1.37
CA CYS A 55 8.35 -16.83 2.63
C CYS A 55 7.74 -15.71 3.46
N PRO A 56 7.22 -16.01 4.67
CA PRO A 56 6.64 -14.97 5.53
C PRO A 56 7.66 -13.90 5.92
N VAL A 57 8.95 -14.26 6.08
CA VAL A 57 10.01 -13.31 6.42
C VAL A 57 10.36 -12.45 5.21
N CYS A 58 10.44 -13.02 3.99
CA CYS A 58 10.61 -12.22 2.77
C CYS A 58 9.43 -11.30 2.55
N LYS A 59 8.20 -11.78 2.80
CA LYS A 59 6.99 -11.00 2.74
C LYS A 59 7.06 -9.83 3.71
N GLU A 60 7.42 -10.08 4.95
CA GLU A 60 7.62 -9.04 5.97
C GLU A 60 8.77 -8.09 5.61
N ASN A 61 9.89 -8.60 5.07
CA ASN A 61 11.04 -7.81 4.62
C ASN A 61 10.78 -7.11 3.28
N LYS A 62 9.86 -7.59 2.43
CA LYS A 62 9.41 -6.87 1.23
C LYS A 62 8.83 -5.49 1.62
N TYR A 63 8.30 -5.39 2.84
CA TYR A 63 7.86 -4.14 3.44
C TYR A 63 9.00 -3.37 4.15
N LYS A 64 10.13 -4.04 4.49
CA LYS A 64 11.32 -3.38 5.07
C LYS A 64 12.26 -2.79 4.02
N ASN A 65 12.19 -3.22 2.76
CA ASN A 65 12.98 -2.66 1.65
C ASN A 65 12.56 -1.23 1.23
N PHE A 66 11.75 -0.56 2.04
CA PHE A 66 11.56 0.88 1.95
C PHE A 66 12.81 1.67 2.38
N ASP A 67 13.71 1.07 3.18
CA ASP A 67 14.85 1.79 3.77
C ASP A 67 15.86 2.30 2.72
N ASP A 68 16.04 1.58 1.61
CA ASP A 68 16.97 1.98 0.53
C ASP A 68 16.45 3.14 -0.35
N LYS A 69 15.16 3.50 -0.22
CA LYS A 69 14.51 4.53 -1.03
C LYS A 69 14.00 5.73 -0.24
N ILE A 70 14.14 5.71 1.09
CA ILE A 70 13.68 6.80 1.93
C ILE A 70 14.60 8.01 1.73
N ILE A 71 14.01 9.07 1.19
CA ILE A 71 14.69 10.36 1.06
C ILE A 71 14.55 11.11 2.38
N PRO A 72 15.65 11.57 2.98
CA PRO A 72 15.60 12.34 4.21
C PRO A 72 14.67 13.55 4.07
N LYS A 73 13.80 13.75 5.08
CA LYS A 73 12.85 14.86 5.06
C LYS A 73 13.56 16.21 5.04
N ASN A 74 13.18 17.06 4.09
CA ASN A 74 13.55 18.46 4.12
C ASN A 74 12.77 19.17 5.25
N LYS A 75 13.45 19.53 6.33
CA LYS A 75 12.83 20.17 7.51
C LYS A 75 12.27 21.59 7.23
N LYS A 76 12.58 22.18 6.08
CA LYS A 76 12.14 23.53 5.70
C LYS A 76 10.79 23.54 4.98
N VAL A 77 10.30 22.38 4.57
CA VAL A 77 9.04 22.24 3.84
C VAL A 77 8.15 21.18 4.47
N GLN A 78 6.84 21.30 4.27
CA GLN A 78 5.88 20.31 4.69
C GLN A 78 6.04 19.04 3.85
N ARG A 79 6.11 17.88 4.50
CA ARG A 79 6.01 16.58 3.81
C ARG A 79 4.58 16.10 3.83
N THR A 80 4.04 15.80 2.66
CA THR A 80 2.66 15.33 2.46
C THR A 80 2.68 13.90 1.95
N LEU A 81 1.84 13.03 2.52
CA LEU A 81 1.52 11.70 2.00
C LEU A 81 0.13 11.73 1.37
N GLY A 82 0.00 11.34 0.11
CA GLY A 82 -1.30 11.14 -0.58
C GLY A 82 -1.62 9.65 -0.67
N LEU A 83 -2.85 9.25 -0.34
CA LEU A 83 -3.34 7.88 -0.37
C LEU A 83 -4.59 7.75 -1.24
N ASP A 84 -4.52 6.88 -2.26
CA ASP A 84 -5.66 6.29 -2.96
C ASP A 84 -5.87 4.88 -2.40
N GLN A 85 -6.64 4.79 -1.29
CA GLN A 85 -6.81 3.54 -0.57
C GLN A 85 -7.75 2.58 -1.29
N ALA A 86 -7.34 1.32 -1.38
CA ALA A 86 -8.16 0.22 -1.83
C ALA A 86 -7.82 -1.05 -1.04
N THR A 87 -8.72 -2.03 -1.04
CA THR A 87 -8.61 -3.24 -0.21
C THR A 87 -7.57 -4.24 -0.69
N HIS A 88 -6.99 -4.04 -1.87
CA HIS A 88 -5.95 -4.90 -2.43
C HIS A 88 -4.71 -4.09 -2.81
N ILE A 89 -4.85 -3.07 -3.65
CA ILE A 89 -3.73 -2.25 -4.11
C ILE A 89 -4.00 -0.80 -3.71
N THR A 90 -3.21 -0.28 -2.76
CA THR A 90 -3.27 1.12 -2.32
C THR A 90 -2.18 1.91 -3.02
N GLY A 91 -2.55 2.94 -3.77
CA GLY A 91 -1.61 3.90 -4.32
C GLY A 91 -1.16 4.91 -3.26
N TYR A 92 0.10 5.34 -3.31
CA TYR A 92 0.61 6.38 -2.42
C TYR A 92 1.64 7.27 -3.08
N SER A 93 1.75 8.50 -2.58
CA SER A 93 2.72 9.50 -3.04
C SER A 93 3.29 10.28 -1.86
N ILE A 94 4.55 10.69 -1.97
CA ILE A 94 5.25 11.54 -0.99
C ILE A 94 5.67 12.82 -1.68
N PHE A 95 5.30 13.95 -1.09
CA PHE A 95 5.71 15.28 -1.52
C PHE A 95 6.52 15.98 -0.44
N ASP A 96 7.55 16.71 -0.83
CA ASP A 96 8.22 17.73 -0.02
C ASP A 96 7.88 19.11 -0.59
N GLY A 97 6.92 19.81 0.01
CA GLY A 97 6.31 20.99 -0.62
C GLY A 97 5.65 20.63 -1.95
N ASP A 98 6.10 21.25 -3.03
CA ASP A 98 5.56 21.03 -4.38
C ASP A 98 6.33 19.92 -5.15
N GLU A 99 7.41 19.38 -4.58
CA GLU A 99 8.25 18.35 -5.20
C GLU A 99 7.72 16.94 -4.92
N LEU A 100 7.46 16.16 -5.97
CA LEU A 100 7.16 14.73 -5.84
C LEU A 100 8.45 13.97 -5.53
N VAL A 101 8.57 13.48 -4.30
CA VAL A 101 9.76 12.75 -3.80
C VAL A 101 9.68 11.27 -4.11
N TYR A 102 8.49 10.69 -3.98
CA TYR A 102 8.27 9.27 -4.22
C TYR A 102 6.79 8.99 -4.55
N ALA A 103 6.54 7.94 -5.34
CA ALA A 103 5.21 7.38 -5.52
C ALA A 103 5.29 5.87 -5.80
N GLY A 104 4.29 5.13 -5.38
CA GLY A 104 4.25 3.68 -5.53
C GLY A 104 2.92 3.07 -5.12
N THR A 105 2.89 1.76 -5.06
CA THR A 105 1.74 0.97 -4.59
C THR A 105 2.13 0.07 -3.44
N PHE A 106 1.17 -0.21 -2.58
CA PHE A 106 1.19 -1.28 -1.60
C PHE A 106 0.13 -2.32 -1.99
N GLU A 107 0.51 -3.59 -2.01
CA GLU A 107 -0.40 -4.69 -2.32
C GLU A 107 -0.60 -5.55 -1.06
N ALA A 108 -1.84 -5.55 -0.56
CA ALA A 108 -2.26 -6.43 0.53
C ALA A 108 -2.65 -7.80 -0.03
N SER A 109 -2.21 -8.88 0.62
CA SER A 109 -2.25 -10.23 0.07
C SER A 109 -3.10 -11.22 0.85
N ALA A 110 -3.55 -10.89 2.06
CA ALA A 110 -4.37 -11.77 2.87
C ALA A 110 -5.71 -12.09 2.18
N GLU A 111 -6.18 -13.33 2.29
CA GLU A 111 -7.48 -13.75 1.73
C GLU A 111 -8.65 -13.14 2.52
N ASP A 112 -8.52 -13.07 3.84
CA ASP A 112 -9.52 -12.46 4.70
C ASP A 112 -9.50 -10.93 4.60
N GLU A 113 -10.68 -10.33 4.44
CA GLU A 113 -10.83 -8.88 4.28
C GLU A 113 -10.33 -8.07 5.48
N ILE A 114 -10.58 -8.56 6.69
CA ILE A 114 -10.17 -7.85 7.92
C ILE A 114 -8.66 -7.92 8.08
N VAL A 115 -8.07 -9.08 7.77
CA VAL A 115 -6.61 -9.24 7.80
C VAL A 115 -5.95 -8.34 6.77
N ARG A 116 -6.53 -8.18 5.56
CA ARG A 116 -6.04 -7.21 4.57
C ARG A 116 -6.11 -5.76 5.06
N ASP A 117 -7.21 -5.37 5.67
CA ASP A 117 -7.34 -4.02 6.25
C ASP A 117 -6.25 -3.76 7.29
N LEU A 118 -5.92 -4.79 8.12
CA LEU A 118 -4.83 -4.70 9.10
C LEU A 118 -3.45 -4.70 8.43
N GLU A 119 -3.24 -5.42 7.33
CA GLU A 119 -1.99 -5.33 6.54
C GLU A 119 -1.79 -3.89 6.03
N ILE A 120 -2.84 -3.27 5.46
CA ILE A 120 -2.78 -1.89 4.94
C ILE A 120 -2.54 -0.90 6.09
N ARG A 121 -3.22 -1.07 7.23
CA ARG A 121 -3.00 -0.24 8.42
C ARG A 121 -1.55 -0.32 8.92
N ASN A 122 -1.03 -1.53 9.08
CA ASN A 122 0.32 -1.73 9.58
C ASN A 122 1.38 -1.17 8.61
N TRP A 123 1.16 -1.33 7.31
CA TRP A 123 1.96 -0.70 6.28
C TRP A 123 1.91 0.84 6.38
N LEU A 124 0.72 1.44 6.57
CA LEU A 124 0.60 2.90 6.74
C LEU A 124 1.40 3.39 7.95
N ILE A 125 1.35 2.68 9.09
CA ILE A 125 2.14 3.02 10.27
C ILE A 125 3.64 3.01 9.95
N GLN A 126 4.12 2.01 9.20
CA GLN A 126 5.53 1.96 8.76
C GLN A 126 5.88 3.13 7.83
N ILE A 127 5.00 3.49 6.89
CA ILE A 127 5.20 4.66 6.03
C ILE A 127 5.29 5.93 6.87
N ILE A 128 4.40 6.12 7.84
CA ILE A 128 4.42 7.28 8.73
C ILE A 128 5.75 7.35 9.49
N GLN A 129 6.21 6.24 10.07
CA GLN A 129 7.44 6.18 10.85
C GLN A 129 8.70 6.43 10.00
N ASN A 130 8.72 5.91 8.78
CA ASN A 130 9.86 5.98 7.89
C ASN A 130 9.94 7.33 7.17
N TRP A 131 8.85 7.78 6.56
CA TRP A 131 8.81 9.01 5.77
C TRP A 131 8.53 10.27 6.58
N LYS A 132 7.94 10.13 7.76
CA LYS A 132 7.61 11.22 8.69
C LYS A 132 6.81 12.35 8.02
N PRO A 133 5.66 12.04 7.40
CA PRO A 133 4.81 13.07 6.83
C PRO A 133 4.32 14.03 7.92
N ASP A 134 4.02 15.26 7.57
CA ASP A 134 3.36 16.23 8.46
C ASP A 134 1.85 16.18 8.34
N ILE A 135 1.35 15.69 7.19
CA ILE A 135 -0.06 15.59 6.87
C ILE A 135 -0.30 14.47 5.86
N ILE A 136 -1.45 13.82 5.97
CA ILE A 136 -1.87 12.74 5.08
C ILE A 136 -3.18 13.12 4.38
N GLY A 137 -3.23 12.99 3.05
CA GLY A 137 -4.46 13.04 2.27
C GLY A 137 -5.01 11.64 2.06
N ILE A 138 -6.27 11.42 2.40
CA ILE A 138 -6.99 10.14 2.23
C ILE A 138 -8.17 10.40 1.30
N GLU A 139 -8.37 9.61 0.23
CA GLU A 139 -9.54 9.81 -0.64
C GLU A 139 -10.84 9.56 0.13
N ASP A 140 -11.84 10.44 -0.04
CA ASP A 140 -13.17 10.27 0.55
C ASP A 140 -13.95 9.16 -0.17
N ILE A 141 -14.61 8.31 0.61
CA ILE A 141 -15.41 7.22 0.09
C ILE A 141 -16.86 7.63 -0.05
N GLN A 142 -17.33 7.75 -1.29
CA GLN A 142 -18.66 8.19 -1.59
C GLN A 142 -19.59 7.05 -2.03
N LEU A 143 -20.76 6.96 -1.41
CA LEU A 143 -21.81 6.07 -1.85
C LEU A 143 -22.43 6.58 -3.15
N GLN A 144 -22.37 5.76 -4.19
CA GLN A 144 -22.88 6.13 -5.51
C GLN A 144 -24.39 5.88 -5.62
N GLN A 145 -25.10 6.84 -6.21
CA GLN A 145 -26.50 6.71 -6.59
C GLN A 145 -26.64 6.64 -8.11
N PHE A 146 -27.41 5.67 -8.60
CA PHE A 146 -27.77 5.55 -10.00
C PHE A 146 -29.26 5.27 -10.13
N ASN A 147 -30.00 6.12 -10.85
CA ASN A 147 -31.46 6.02 -11.03
C ASN A 147 -32.21 5.84 -9.70
N ASN A 148 -31.92 6.67 -8.70
CA ASN A 148 -32.48 6.63 -7.34
C ASN A 148 -32.25 5.31 -6.59
N LYS A 149 -31.34 4.45 -7.05
CA LYS A 149 -30.92 3.24 -6.35
C LYS A 149 -29.47 3.39 -5.88
N MET A 150 -29.23 2.91 -4.66
CA MET A 150 -27.86 2.82 -4.12
C MET A 150 -27.11 1.71 -4.85
N VAL A 151 -25.94 2.03 -5.43
CA VAL A 151 -25.10 1.11 -6.18
C VAL A 151 -23.78 0.90 -5.44
N GLY A 152 -23.29 -0.34 -5.42
CA GLY A 152 -22.00 -0.64 -4.81
C GLY A 152 -21.99 -0.52 -3.29
N VAL A 153 -23.12 -0.76 -2.60
CA VAL A 153 -23.22 -0.67 -1.13
C VAL A 153 -22.19 -1.55 -0.43
N THR A 154 -21.94 -2.77 -0.93
CA THR A 154 -20.94 -3.66 -0.36
C THR A 154 -19.53 -3.06 -0.47
N THR A 155 -19.16 -2.59 -1.67
CA THR A 155 -17.88 -1.93 -1.91
C THR A 155 -17.73 -0.68 -1.03
N TYR A 156 -18.78 0.14 -0.95
CA TYR A 156 -18.78 1.31 -0.06
C TYR A 156 -18.51 0.92 1.39
N ARG A 157 -19.22 -0.09 1.93
CA ARG A 157 -19.03 -0.54 3.32
C ARG A 157 -17.62 -1.02 3.59
N THR A 158 -17.04 -1.78 2.67
CA THR A 158 -15.68 -2.30 2.80
C THR A 158 -14.66 -1.16 2.78
N LEU A 159 -14.77 -0.23 1.83
CA LEU A 159 -13.86 0.91 1.72
C LEU A 159 -14.04 1.91 2.87
N ALA A 160 -15.27 2.16 3.33
CA ALA A 160 -15.53 3.03 4.47
C ALA A 160 -14.97 2.45 5.79
N ARG A 161 -15.02 1.12 5.96
CA ARG A 161 -14.35 0.45 7.08
C ARG A 161 -12.84 0.66 7.03
N LEU A 162 -12.22 0.41 5.86
CA LEU A 162 -10.79 0.62 5.67
C LEU A 162 -10.41 2.09 5.93
N GLN A 163 -11.16 3.05 5.39
CA GLN A 163 -10.93 4.48 5.63
C GLN A 163 -10.92 4.80 7.13
N GLY A 164 -11.92 4.30 7.88
CA GLY A 164 -11.98 4.49 9.34
C GLY A 164 -10.77 3.89 10.07
N ILE A 165 -10.28 2.74 9.63
CA ILE A 165 -9.08 2.09 10.18
C ILE A 165 -7.82 2.95 9.90
N LEU A 166 -7.70 3.52 8.70
CA LEU A 166 -6.56 4.39 8.35
C LEU A 166 -6.59 5.72 9.10
N MET A 167 -7.78 6.32 9.26
CA MET A 167 -7.95 7.52 10.07
C MET A 167 -7.57 7.26 11.53
N ALA A 168 -8.01 6.14 12.11
CA ALA A 168 -7.62 5.75 13.48
C ALA A 168 -6.11 5.55 13.61
N ALA A 169 -5.45 4.97 12.60
CA ALA A 169 -4.00 4.83 12.58
C ALA A 169 -3.28 6.19 12.55
N CYS A 170 -3.80 7.17 11.81
CA CYS A 170 -3.26 8.53 11.82
C CYS A 170 -3.36 9.18 13.22
N GLU A 171 -4.53 9.08 13.85
CA GLU A 171 -4.74 9.57 15.23
C GLU A 171 -3.79 8.90 16.24
N GLU A 172 -3.63 7.58 16.17
CA GLU A 172 -2.71 6.83 17.03
C GLU A 172 -1.25 7.25 16.86
N GLN A 173 -0.85 7.67 15.65
CA GLN A 173 0.50 8.15 15.35
C GLN A 173 0.65 9.68 15.57
N GLY A 174 -0.42 10.40 15.93
CA GLY A 174 -0.43 11.84 16.12
C GLY A 174 -0.16 12.63 14.84
N ILE A 175 -0.61 12.11 13.69
CA ILE A 175 -0.44 12.73 12.37
C ILE A 175 -1.75 13.34 11.89
N ASP A 176 -1.70 14.59 11.45
CA ASP A 176 -2.86 15.25 10.85
C ASP A 176 -3.23 14.60 9.51
N TYR A 177 -4.51 14.52 9.23
CA TYR A 177 -5.01 14.02 7.95
C TYR A 177 -6.18 14.84 7.40
N VAL A 178 -6.37 14.75 6.10
CA VAL A 178 -7.47 15.39 5.36
C VAL A 178 -8.18 14.33 4.53
N VAL A 179 -9.50 14.22 4.70
CA VAL A 179 -10.34 13.40 3.83
C VAL A 179 -10.65 14.21 2.58
N CYS A 180 -10.21 13.75 1.42
CA CYS A 180 -10.19 14.47 0.16
C CYS A 180 -11.33 14.02 -0.76
N PRO A 181 -12.42 14.80 -0.93
CA PRO A 181 -13.50 14.42 -1.84
C PRO A 181 -12.99 14.28 -3.29
N PRO A 182 -13.33 13.19 -4.00
CA PRO A 182 -12.85 12.95 -5.37
C PRO A 182 -13.15 14.09 -6.35
N ALA A 183 -14.32 14.73 -6.20
CA ALA A 183 -14.68 15.87 -7.06
C ALA A 183 -13.74 17.06 -6.84
N THR A 184 -13.33 17.30 -5.60
CA THR A 184 -12.52 18.47 -5.21
C THR A 184 -11.09 18.34 -5.69
N TRP A 185 -10.40 17.24 -5.35
CA TRP A 185 -9.01 17.07 -5.75
C TRP A 185 -8.86 16.90 -7.28
N ARG A 186 -9.83 16.20 -7.94
CA ARG A 186 -9.84 16.07 -9.39
C ARG A 186 -10.05 17.40 -10.10
N ALA A 187 -10.88 18.30 -9.55
CA ALA A 187 -11.07 19.64 -10.09
C ALA A 187 -9.79 20.47 -10.00
N LEU A 188 -9.08 20.44 -8.85
CA LEU A 188 -7.81 21.14 -8.69
C LEU A 188 -6.75 20.60 -9.69
N CYS A 189 -6.69 19.28 -9.88
CA CYS A 189 -5.79 18.64 -10.84
C CYS A 189 -6.25 18.78 -12.29
N GLU A 190 -7.34 19.51 -12.56
CA GLU A 190 -7.93 19.68 -13.91
C GLU A 190 -8.22 18.35 -14.62
N VAL A 191 -8.60 17.33 -13.87
CA VAL A 191 -8.93 15.99 -14.42
C VAL A 191 -10.19 16.08 -15.25
N LYS A 192 -10.10 15.68 -16.52
CA LYS A 192 -11.20 15.75 -17.50
C LYS A 192 -11.68 14.34 -17.85
N GLY A 193 -12.97 14.23 -18.23
CA GLY A 193 -13.54 12.99 -18.71
C GLY A 193 -14.93 12.74 -18.16
N ARG A 194 -15.74 12.03 -18.95
CA ARG A 194 -17.12 11.66 -18.59
C ARG A 194 -17.17 10.30 -17.88
N THR A 195 -16.36 9.35 -18.33
CA THR A 195 -16.28 8.00 -17.76
C THR A 195 -15.16 7.90 -16.71
N ARG A 196 -15.21 6.83 -15.90
CA ARG A 196 -14.12 6.51 -14.96
C ARG A 196 -12.79 6.32 -15.70
N SER A 197 -12.80 5.61 -16.83
CA SER A 197 -11.60 5.36 -17.65
C SER A 197 -11.01 6.66 -18.21
N ASP A 198 -11.85 7.61 -18.68
CA ASP A 198 -11.36 8.91 -19.17
C ASP A 198 -10.67 9.68 -18.06
N LYS A 199 -11.28 9.72 -16.85
CA LYS A 199 -10.70 10.41 -15.68
C LYS A 199 -9.36 9.83 -15.28
N LYS A 200 -9.24 8.48 -15.22
CA LYS A 200 -7.98 7.79 -14.92
C LYS A 200 -6.88 8.15 -15.95
N ARG A 201 -7.18 8.04 -17.23
CA ARG A 201 -6.26 8.46 -18.30
C ARG A 201 -5.88 9.94 -18.22
N SER A 202 -6.85 10.80 -17.92
CA SER A 202 -6.60 12.23 -17.73
C SER A 202 -5.63 12.48 -16.59
N MET A 203 -5.79 11.79 -15.44
CA MET A 203 -4.88 11.94 -14.30
C MET A 203 -3.47 11.43 -14.62
N GLN A 204 -3.34 10.27 -15.28
CA GLN A 204 -2.04 9.76 -15.73
C GLN A 204 -1.32 10.74 -16.68
N ASN A 205 -2.06 11.38 -17.60
CA ASN A 205 -1.51 12.40 -18.48
C ASN A 205 -1.04 13.64 -17.71
N LYS A 206 -1.77 14.06 -16.67
CA LYS A 206 -1.37 15.16 -15.80
C LYS A 206 -0.09 14.84 -15.03
N VAL A 207 0.03 13.63 -14.50
CA VAL A 207 1.26 13.18 -13.82
C VAL A 207 2.45 13.21 -14.80
N LYS A 208 2.25 12.74 -16.04
CA LYS A 208 3.29 12.81 -17.07
C LYS A 208 3.66 14.24 -17.44
N GLU A 209 2.67 15.14 -17.53
CA GLU A 209 2.90 16.57 -17.79
C GLU A 209 3.71 17.24 -16.67
N TRP A 210 3.39 16.94 -15.40
CA TRP A 210 4.02 17.58 -14.24
C TRP A 210 5.41 17.05 -13.90
N PHE A 211 5.60 15.73 -14.03
CA PHE A 211 6.78 15.04 -13.48
C PHE A 211 7.56 14.22 -14.51
N ASP A 212 7.11 14.16 -15.77
CA ASP A 212 7.68 13.36 -16.87
C ASP A 212 7.83 11.84 -16.53
N ILE A 213 6.92 11.32 -15.71
CA ILE A 213 6.85 9.90 -15.36
C ILE A 213 5.58 9.23 -15.87
N THR A 214 5.64 7.93 -16.11
CA THR A 214 4.47 7.11 -16.46
C THR A 214 4.20 6.15 -15.29
N VAL A 215 2.96 6.16 -14.77
CA VAL A 215 2.56 5.41 -13.58
C VAL A 215 1.22 4.69 -13.80
N SER A 216 0.89 3.75 -12.90
CA SER A 216 -0.44 3.14 -12.85
C SER A 216 -1.51 4.18 -12.48
N ASP A 217 -2.78 3.84 -12.69
CA ASP A 217 -3.90 4.70 -12.33
C ASP A 217 -4.00 4.95 -10.81
N ASP A 218 -3.76 3.92 -9.98
CA ASP A 218 -3.80 4.06 -8.53
C ASP A 218 -2.68 4.98 -8.02
N VAL A 219 -1.46 4.89 -8.60
CA VAL A 219 -0.36 5.82 -8.30
C VAL A 219 -0.69 7.23 -8.79
N ALA A 220 -1.30 7.37 -9.97
CA ALA A 220 -1.67 8.69 -10.50
C ALA A 220 -2.72 9.38 -9.61
N ASP A 221 -3.76 8.66 -9.17
CA ASP A 221 -4.78 9.21 -8.27
C ASP A 221 -4.16 9.58 -6.91
N ALA A 222 -3.25 8.76 -6.34
CA ALA A 222 -2.51 9.09 -5.12
C ALA A 222 -1.62 10.34 -5.27
N ILE A 223 -0.97 10.53 -6.43
CA ILE A 223 -0.20 11.77 -6.73
C ILE A 223 -1.14 12.97 -6.78
N GLY A 224 -2.33 12.84 -7.39
CA GLY A 224 -3.34 13.90 -7.41
C GLY A 224 -3.83 14.31 -6.03
N ILE A 225 -4.06 13.34 -5.15
CA ILE A 225 -4.47 13.57 -3.75
C ILE A 225 -3.33 14.25 -2.97
N GLY A 226 -2.10 13.75 -3.08
CA GLY A 226 -0.92 14.32 -2.43
C GLY A 226 -0.68 15.76 -2.86
N LYS A 227 -0.76 16.04 -4.17
CA LYS A 227 -0.65 17.39 -4.73
C LYS A 227 -1.76 18.30 -4.23
N TYR A 228 -3.01 17.84 -4.23
CA TYR A 228 -4.15 18.61 -3.69
C TYR A 228 -3.90 19.04 -2.24
N VAL A 229 -3.47 18.12 -1.36
CA VAL A 229 -3.21 18.43 0.05
C VAL A 229 -2.00 19.34 0.19
N SER A 230 -0.92 19.10 -0.55
CA SER A 230 0.27 19.95 -0.54
C SER A 230 -0.03 21.39 -0.96
N ASP A 231 -0.90 21.58 -1.96
CA ASP A 231 -1.26 22.91 -2.47
C ASP A 231 -2.22 23.67 -1.53
N THR A 232 -3.15 22.95 -0.88
CA THR A 232 -4.29 23.57 -0.17
C THR A 232 -4.18 23.57 1.35
N HIS A 233 -3.36 22.68 1.93
CA HIS A 233 -3.23 22.49 3.38
C HIS A 233 -1.79 22.77 3.85
N LYS A 234 -1.23 23.90 3.41
CA LYS A 234 0.13 24.31 3.79
C LYS A 234 0.16 24.69 5.29
N LYS A 235 0.90 23.92 6.09
CA LYS A 235 1.25 24.32 7.45
C LYS A 235 2.36 25.38 7.38
N LYS A 236 2.29 26.42 8.22
CA LYS A 236 3.43 27.30 8.42
C LYS A 236 4.51 26.48 9.13
N VAL A 237 5.60 26.18 8.44
CA VAL A 237 6.79 25.60 9.05
C VAL A 237 7.47 26.73 9.83
N GLU A 238 7.32 26.74 11.14
CA GLU A 238 8.04 27.68 12.00
C GLU A 238 9.51 27.27 12.02
N VAL A 239 10.34 28.03 11.34
CA VAL A 239 11.79 27.87 11.42
C VAL A 239 12.24 28.61 12.69
N PHE A 240 12.43 27.89 13.78
CA PHE A 240 13.08 28.44 14.94
C PHE A 240 14.57 28.64 14.62
N ASN A 241 14.97 29.89 14.33
CA ASN A 241 16.37 30.27 14.30
C ASN A 241 16.83 30.47 15.76
N TRP A 242 17.62 29.55 16.27
CA TRP A 242 18.39 29.77 17.48
C TRP A 242 19.62 30.56 17.04
N GLU A 243 19.65 31.87 17.32
CA GLU A 243 20.88 32.70 17.31
C GLU A 243 21.72 32.37 18.52
#